data_204707673ca8b8ecf8db1bf2b6dd78bf
#
_entry.id   204707673ca8b8ecf8db1bf2b6dd78bf
#
_cell.length_a   1.000
_cell.length_b   1.000
_cell.length_c   1.000
_cell.angle_alpha   90.00
_cell.angle_beta   90.00
_cell.angle_gamma   90.00
#
_symmetry.space_group_name_H-M   'P 1'
#
loop_
_entity.id
_entity.type
_entity.pdbx_description
1 polymer ?
#
loop_
_entity_poly.entity_id
_entity_poly.type
_entity_poly.pdbx_seq_one_letter_code
_entity_poly.pdbx_strand_id
1 'polypeptide(L)'
;MADLKSIFNHPRTEDPEKDPHLYNWKRPFHGKNDAAYLNRLLKSKGRKSSQERNASERVRANGNENNKKQRVMFKMSYGNSMAKHKRYIQLYMPQIGKDGVLEKKEIFGSDLEEYQKHMSPLHFKCIISPESQEVDLQLLSETFISHLEDLTGYKFYWLGVVHTNTEHHHAHLSINGIDKNGMKVRFPKDMIKETMREILSNITTNMVGERTPEEIAEAKQRQTMAKRWTNYDEQLKAMPEKIFVKNLNQSQLNRLQFLSTIGMAKKDGFFYSLNPDFEEVMKATGRYNLYLEEYLKSDLPLKLFEGGNITGKVDKVISFDKDESWNDAIIIRTNSERIYIPIFQLHLDNLEGKTIHIDNVAGGTNRNITTKDIKIVNPMKFQKSISR
;
A
#
# COMPACT_ATOMS: atom_id res chain seq x y z
N MET A 1 23.26 -27.70 0.03
CA MET A 1 22.99 -26.58 0.97
C MET A 1 24.04 -25.53 0.74
N ALA A 2 23.71 -24.45 0.06
CA ALA A 2 24.62 -23.33 -0.09
C ALA A 2 24.77 -22.64 1.27
N ASP A 3 25.99 -22.35 1.66
CA ASP A 3 26.30 -21.72 2.94
C ASP A 3 25.76 -20.28 2.94
N LEU A 4 24.66 -20.05 3.67
CA LEU A 4 24.00 -18.75 3.81
C LEU A 4 24.96 -17.64 4.26
N LYS A 5 26.08 -17.98 4.88
CA LYS A 5 27.12 -17.01 5.29
C LYS A 5 27.85 -16.39 4.11
N SER A 6 27.88 -17.04 2.95
CA SER A 6 28.56 -16.52 1.76
C SER A 6 27.78 -15.41 1.05
N ILE A 7 26.46 -15.35 1.25
CA ILE A 7 25.56 -14.37 0.64
C ILE A 7 25.73 -12.97 1.28
N PHE A 8 26.29 -12.91 2.49
CA PHE A 8 26.44 -11.70 3.29
C PHE A 8 27.84 -11.06 3.28
N ASN A 9 28.78 -11.60 2.48
CA ASN A 9 30.10 -11.01 2.32
C ASN A 9 30.07 -9.79 1.38
N HIS A 10 29.52 -8.66 1.86
CA HIS A 10 29.87 -7.37 1.28
C HIS A 10 31.33 -7.04 1.63
N PRO A 11 32.10 -6.40 0.70
CA PRO A 11 33.40 -5.86 1.04
C PRO A 11 33.18 -4.82 2.15
N ARG A 12 33.55 -5.16 3.36
CA ARG A 12 33.52 -4.23 4.50
C ARG A 12 34.52 -3.13 4.19
N THR A 13 34.07 -1.88 4.24
CA THR A 13 34.99 -0.77 4.42
C THR A 13 35.74 -1.00 5.74
N GLU A 14 37.02 -0.79 5.76
CA GLU A 14 37.91 -1.09 6.89
C GLU A 14 37.57 -0.32 8.18
N ASP A 15 36.61 0.59 8.13
CA ASP A 15 36.20 1.42 9.26
C ASP A 15 34.68 1.54 9.36
N PRO A 16 34.02 0.60 10.10
CA PRO A 16 32.58 0.61 10.25
C PRO A 16 32.02 1.80 11.06
N GLU A 17 32.89 2.61 11.71
CA GLU A 17 32.47 3.81 12.43
C GLU A 17 32.26 5.02 11.50
N LYS A 18 32.75 4.99 10.27
CA LYS A 18 32.68 6.09 9.30
C LYS A 18 31.54 5.99 8.30
N ASP A 19 30.85 4.86 8.22
CA ASP A 19 29.68 4.73 7.35
C ASP A 19 28.39 5.07 8.11
N PRO A 20 27.80 6.26 7.89
CA PRO A 20 26.56 6.67 8.55
C PRO A 20 25.34 5.84 8.13
N HIS A 21 25.51 4.94 7.16
CA HIS A 21 24.45 4.05 6.67
C HIS A 21 24.54 2.62 7.22
N LEU A 22 25.65 2.26 7.86
CA LEU A 22 25.78 1.00 8.57
C LEU A 22 25.24 1.16 9.99
N TYR A 23 24.08 0.60 10.21
CA TYR A 23 23.59 0.33 11.56
C TYR A 23 24.62 -0.50 12.32
N ASN A 24 24.86 -0.13 13.58
CA ASN A 24 25.68 -0.93 14.47
C ASN A 24 24.91 -2.19 14.86
N TRP A 25 25.05 -3.25 14.07
CA TRP A 25 24.36 -4.53 14.13
C TRP A 25 24.59 -5.34 15.42
N LYS A 26 25.44 -4.85 16.33
CA LYS A 26 25.90 -5.60 17.51
C LYS A 26 25.07 -5.33 18.76
N ARG A 27 24.02 -4.51 18.70
CA ARG A 27 23.19 -4.23 19.88
C ARG A 27 21.76 -4.70 19.68
N PRO A 28 21.31 -5.72 20.43
CA PRO A 28 19.90 -6.13 20.41
C PRO A 28 19.02 -5.00 20.98
N PHE A 29 17.82 -4.88 20.44
CA PHE A 29 16.80 -3.93 20.88
C PHE A 29 16.21 -4.38 22.21
N HIS A 30 16.58 -3.75 23.31
CA HIS A 30 16.07 -4.08 24.65
C HIS A 30 15.17 -2.95 25.18
N GLY A 31 13.84 -3.03 24.91
CA GLY A 31 12.84 -2.26 25.63
C GLY A 31 12.62 -0.81 25.20
N LYS A 32 11.98 -0.03 26.06
CA LYS A 32 11.54 1.36 25.80
C LYS A 32 12.66 2.33 25.41
N ASN A 33 13.88 2.09 25.82
CA ASN A 33 15.03 2.97 25.54
C ASN A 33 15.55 2.84 24.11
N ASP A 34 15.38 1.67 23.47
CA ASP A 34 15.88 1.43 22.13
C ASP A 34 14.93 1.95 21.05
N ALA A 35 13.61 1.98 21.34
CA ALA A 35 12.65 2.72 20.53
C ALA A 35 12.94 4.24 20.55
N ALA A 36 13.44 4.77 21.68
CA ALA A 36 13.89 6.15 21.79
C ALA A 36 15.22 6.41 21.05
N TYR A 37 16.10 5.43 20.97
CA TYR A 37 17.34 5.48 20.21
C TYR A 37 17.07 5.48 18.70
N LEU A 38 16.21 4.57 18.20
CA LEU A 38 15.75 4.59 16.80
C LEU A 38 15.06 5.91 16.45
N ASN A 39 14.17 6.38 17.31
CA ASN A 39 13.53 7.68 17.12
C ASN A 39 14.53 8.84 17.12
N ARG A 40 15.65 8.73 17.83
CA ARG A 40 16.73 9.73 17.83
C ARG A 40 17.58 9.66 16.55
N LEU A 41 17.91 8.45 16.08
CA LEU A 41 18.60 8.22 14.79
C LEU A 41 17.74 8.69 13.60
N LEU A 42 16.44 8.43 13.64
CA LEU A 42 15.48 8.88 12.62
C LEU A 42 15.25 10.40 12.69
N LYS A 43 15.37 11.01 13.87
CA LYS A 43 15.24 12.45 14.09
C LYS A 43 16.54 13.25 13.79
N SER A 44 17.70 12.62 13.79
CA SER A 44 18.97 13.28 13.52
C SER A 44 19.18 13.66 12.04
N LYS A 45 18.36 13.11 11.13
CA LYS A 45 18.28 13.53 9.72
C LYS A 45 17.39 14.78 9.55
N GLY A 46 17.81 15.91 10.14
CA GLY A 46 17.34 17.28 9.81
C GLY A 46 15.85 17.55 10.05
N ARG A 47 15.56 18.53 10.89
CA ARG A 47 14.21 19.09 11.12
C ARG A 47 13.67 19.80 9.88
N LYS A 48 13.00 19.06 8.99
CA LYS A 48 12.12 19.65 7.98
C LYS A 48 10.67 19.46 8.43
N SER A 49 9.78 20.39 8.04
CA SER A 49 8.36 20.30 8.40
C SER A 49 7.72 19.02 7.86
N SER A 50 6.66 18.53 8.49
CA SER A 50 5.98 17.28 8.08
C SER A 50 5.43 17.34 6.64
N GLN A 51 5.09 18.52 6.15
CA GLN A 51 4.63 18.74 4.77
C GLN A 51 5.79 18.72 3.76
N GLU A 52 6.91 19.35 4.06
CA GLU A 52 8.10 19.34 3.20
C GLU A 52 8.79 17.97 3.17
N ARG A 53 8.73 17.19 4.27
CA ARG A 53 9.21 15.80 4.30
C ARG A 53 8.39 14.91 3.38
N ASN A 54 7.06 15.01 3.43
CA ASN A 54 6.19 14.15 2.61
C ASN A 54 6.34 14.39 1.10
N ALA A 55 6.64 15.60 0.67
CA ALA A 55 6.87 15.91 -0.74
C ALA A 55 8.28 15.49 -1.19
N SER A 56 9.33 15.87 -0.44
CA SER A 56 10.72 15.60 -0.82
C SER A 56 11.11 14.13 -0.65
N GLU A 57 10.52 13.38 0.29
CA GLU A 57 10.78 11.96 0.48
C GLU A 57 10.04 11.09 -0.53
N ARG A 58 8.84 11.46 -0.95
CA ARG A 58 8.16 10.82 -2.10
C ARG A 58 8.91 11.03 -3.41
N VAL A 59 9.48 12.22 -3.62
CA VAL A 59 10.33 12.51 -4.77
C VAL A 59 11.64 11.71 -4.68
N ARG A 60 12.24 11.54 -3.51
CA ARG A 60 13.46 10.72 -3.35
C ARG A 60 13.21 9.22 -3.46
N ALA A 61 12.12 8.71 -2.95
CA ALA A 61 11.75 7.29 -3.10
C ALA A 61 11.41 6.92 -4.56
N ASN A 62 10.89 7.87 -5.34
CA ASN A 62 10.61 7.70 -6.77
C ASN A 62 11.70 8.30 -7.69
N GLY A 63 12.64 9.08 -7.14
CA GLY A 63 13.42 10.06 -7.90
C GLY A 63 14.77 9.58 -8.40
N ASN A 64 15.19 8.36 -8.12
CA ASN A 64 16.37 7.81 -8.77
C ASN A 64 15.94 6.82 -9.87
N GLU A 65 15.57 7.38 -11.03
CA GLU A 65 15.21 6.58 -12.22
C GLU A 65 16.34 5.64 -12.65
N ASN A 66 17.56 5.87 -12.18
CA ASN A 66 18.74 5.06 -12.44
C ASN A 66 19.12 4.16 -11.25
N ASN A 67 18.23 4.00 -10.25
CA ASN A 67 18.51 3.07 -9.17
C ASN A 67 18.50 1.63 -9.71
N LYS A 68 19.68 1.03 -9.75
CA LYS A 68 19.88 -0.34 -10.23
C LYS A 68 19.43 -1.41 -9.26
N LYS A 69 19.14 -1.06 -8.00
CA LYS A 69 18.61 -2.02 -7.03
C LYS A 69 17.26 -2.57 -7.47
N GLN A 70 17.06 -3.85 -7.21
CA GLN A 70 15.79 -4.52 -7.43
C GLN A 70 14.67 -3.86 -6.62
N ARG A 71 13.50 -3.80 -7.18
CA ARG A 71 12.31 -3.21 -6.54
C ARG A 71 11.45 -4.30 -5.93
N VAL A 72 11.01 -4.05 -4.70
CA VAL A 72 10.10 -4.96 -4.00
C VAL A 72 8.92 -4.14 -3.48
N MET A 73 7.71 -4.56 -3.84
CA MET A 73 6.50 -4.06 -3.20
C MET A 73 6.40 -4.73 -1.82
N PHE A 74 6.29 -3.90 -0.79
CA PHE A 74 6.08 -4.35 0.58
C PHE A 74 4.89 -3.63 1.19
N LYS A 75 3.95 -4.40 1.71
CA LYS A 75 2.78 -3.91 2.44
C LYS A 75 2.71 -4.64 3.78
N MET A 76 2.51 -3.89 4.85
CA MET A 76 2.25 -4.45 6.18
C MET A 76 0.99 -3.82 6.76
N SER A 77 0.14 -4.65 7.30
CA SER A 77 -1.03 -4.28 8.09
C SER A 77 -1.02 -5.04 9.42
N TYR A 78 -1.76 -4.56 10.41
CA TYR A 78 -1.91 -5.26 11.68
C TYR A 78 -3.38 -5.44 12.03
N GLY A 79 -3.67 -6.51 12.76
CA GLY A 79 -4.97 -6.81 13.34
C GLY A 79 -4.84 -7.05 14.84
N ASN A 80 -5.95 -6.87 15.57
CA ASN A 80 -6.03 -7.17 17.00
C ASN A 80 -7.31 -7.95 17.31
N SER A 81 -7.45 -9.11 16.64
CA SER A 81 -8.59 -10.01 16.81
C SER A 81 -8.14 -11.46 16.60
N MET A 82 -8.35 -12.30 17.61
CA MET A 82 -8.01 -13.73 17.54
C MET A 82 -8.80 -14.44 16.44
N ALA A 83 -10.08 -14.14 16.29
CA ALA A 83 -10.93 -14.77 15.26
C ALA A 83 -10.44 -14.43 13.84
N LYS A 84 -10.08 -13.15 13.57
CA LYS A 84 -9.52 -12.73 12.29
C LYS A 84 -8.13 -13.33 12.05
N HIS A 85 -7.31 -13.45 13.08
CA HIS A 85 -6.00 -14.06 12.98
C HIS A 85 -6.11 -15.55 12.60
N LYS A 86 -6.95 -16.32 13.32
CA LYS A 86 -7.22 -17.74 13.00
C LYS A 86 -7.74 -17.89 11.58
N ARG A 87 -8.72 -17.09 11.18
CA ARG A 87 -9.28 -17.13 9.83
C ARG A 87 -8.23 -16.84 8.76
N TYR A 88 -7.34 -15.87 8.99
CA TYR A 88 -6.26 -15.54 8.05
C TYR A 88 -5.33 -16.72 7.81
N ILE A 89 -4.90 -17.39 8.89
CA ILE A 89 -4.01 -18.56 8.81
C ILE A 89 -4.70 -19.77 8.16
N GLN A 90 -5.96 -20.04 8.54
CA GLN A 90 -6.64 -21.27 8.15
C GLN A 90 -7.29 -21.20 6.76
N LEU A 91 -7.76 -20.04 6.36
CA LEU A 91 -8.55 -19.88 5.14
C LEU A 91 -7.82 -19.05 4.08
N TYR A 92 -7.17 -17.96 4.45
CA TYR A 92 -6.63 -17.01 3.47
C TYR A 92 -5.23 -17.39 2.99
N MET A 93 -4.31 -17.71 3.89
CA MET A 93 -2.95 -18.04 3.53
C MET A 93 -2.85 -19.33 2.69
N PRO A 94 -3.51 -20.45 3.07
CA PRO A 94 -3.41 -21.71 2.32
C PRO A 94 -4.29 -21.79 1.07
N GLN A 95 -5.20 -20.84 0.88
CA GLN A 95 -6.23 -20.93 -0.17
C GLN A 95 -6.11 -19.76 -1.13
N ILE A 96 -5.70 -20.01 -2.37
CA ILE A 96 -5.94 -19.05 -3.44
C ILE A 96 -6.06 -19.75 -4.78
N GLY A 97 -7.21 -19.56 -5.37
CA GLY A 97 -7.47 -19.73 -6.79
C GLY A 97 -8.57 -18.75 -7.16
N LYS A 98 -8.39 -18.00 -8.24
CA LYS A 98 -9.45 -17.17 -8.83
C LYS A 98 -10.71 -17.98 -9.16
N ASP A 99 -10.54 -19.29 -9.29
CA ASP A 99 -11.57 -20.23 -9.77
C ASP A 99 -12.21 -21.05 -8.64
N GLY A 100 -12.00 -20.68 -7.37
CA GLY A 100 -12.52 -21.40 -6.22
C GLY A 100 -11.91 -22.79 -5.99
N VAL A 101 -10.88 -23.15 -6.73
CA VAL A 101 -10.12 -24.38 -6.53
C VAL A 101 -9.12 -24.15 -5.40
N LEU A 102 -9.30 -24.89 -4.31
CA LEU A 102 -8.42 -24.89 -3.15
C LEU A 102 -7.11 -25.60 -3.50
N GLU A 103 -6.13 -24.87 -3.98
CA GLU A 103 -4.75 -25.39 -3.96
C GLU A 103 -4.21 -25.25 -2.54
N LYS A 104 -3.91 -26.40 -1.93
CA LYS A 104 -3.23 -26.44 -0.64
C LYS A 104 -1.79 -25.96 -0.84
N LYS A 105 -1.51 -24.71 -0.53
CA LYS A 105 -0.15 -24.15 -0.58
C LYS A 105 0.65 -24.63 0.61
N GLU A 106 1.93 -24.87 0.39
CA GLU A 106 2.86 -25.23 1.44
C GLU A 106 3.13 -24.02 2.35
N ILE A 107 2.97 -24.23 3.65
CA ILE A 107 3.25 -23.24 4.68
C ILE A 107 4.69 -23.42 5.12
N PHE A 108 5.45 -22.34 5.20
CA PHE A 108 6.83 -22.32 5.67
C PHE A 108 7.00 -21.34 6.84
N GLY A 109 8.17 -21.38 7.48
CA GLY A 109 8.48 -20.53 8.63
C GLY A 109 8.51 -21.33 9.95
N SER A 110 7.81 -20.86 10.97
CA SER A 110 7.67 -21.57 12.24
C SER A 110 6.87 -22.86 12.09
N ASP A 111 7.07 -23.80 12.99
CA ASP A 111 6.16 -24.94 13.10
C ASP A 111 4.72 -24.47 13.30
N LEU A 112 3.78 -25.06 12.55
CA LEU A 112 2.39 -24.61 12.53
C LEU A 112 1.67 -24.83 13.87
N GLU A 113 1.93 -25.97 14.53
CA GLU A 113 1.33 -26.29 15.82
C GLU A 113 1.89 -25.39 16.91
N GLU A 114 3.20 -25.15 16.90
CA GLU A 114 3.85 -24.20 17.80
C GLU A 114 3.33 -22.79 17.58
N TYR A 115 3.18 -22.35 16.33
CA TYR A 115 2.59 -21.04 16.01
C TYR A 115 1.18 -20.92 16.54
N GLN A 116 0.33 -21.94 16.31
CA GLN A 116 -1.08 -21.93 16.76
C GLN A 116 -1.20 -21.91 18.27
N LYS A 117 -0.32 -22.61 18.98
CA LYS A 117 -0.27 -22.63 20.45
C LYS A 117 0.04 -21.26 21.05
N HIS A 118 0.87 -20.46 20.37
CA HIS A 118 1.31 -19.14 20.86
C HIS A 118 0.61 -17.98 20.17
N MET A 119 -0.46 -18.23 19.38
CA MET A 119 -1.20 -17.16 18.71
C MET A 119 -1.69 -16.09 19.67
N SER A 120 -1.54 -14.82 19.28
CA SER A 120 -2.09 -13.66 19.96
C SER A 120 -3.12 -12.92 19.12
N PRO A 121 -4.04 -12.14 19.74
CA PRO A 121 -4.95 -11.29 18.98
C PRO A 121 -4.22 -10.29 18.08
N LEU A 122 -3.09 -9.72 18.58
CA LEU A 122 -2.23 -8.86 17.80
C LEU A 122 -1.43 -9.71 16.81
N HIS A 123 -1.50 -9.35 15.53
CA HIS A 123 -0.74 -9.99 14.47
C HIS A 123 -0.46 -9.01 13.34
N PHE A 124 0.59 -9.27 12.60
CA PHE A 124 0.97 -8.49 11.42
C PHE A 124 0.85 -9.36 10.18
N LYS A 125 0.26 -8.79 9.14
CA LYS A 125 0.14 -9.41 7.83
C LYS A 125 1.06 -8.66 6.88
N CYS A 126 1.95 -9.36 6.19
CA CYS A 126 2.84 -8.76 5.21
C CYS A 126 2.58 -9.36 3.83
N ILE A 127 2.78 -8.53 2.81
CA ILE A 127 2.83 -8.95 1.41
C ILE A 127 4.19 -8.50 0.88
N ILE A 128 4.94 -9.43 0.31
CA ILE A 128 6.24 -9.21 -0.33
C ILE A 128 6.11 -9.61 -1.79
N SER A 129 6.24 -8.67 -2.73
CA SER A 129 6.17 -8.94 -4.16
C SER A 129 7.32 -8.23 -4.87
N PRO A 130 8.40 -8.95 -5.23
CA PRO A 130 9.48 -8.40 -6.02
C PRO A 130 9.04 -8.13 -7.46
N GLU A 131 9.69 -7.17 -8.11
CA GLU A 131 9.45 -6.88 -9.53
C GLU A 131 9.97 -8.00 -10.43
N SER A 132 11.15 -8.57 -10.10
CA SER A 132 11.68 -9.75 -10.76
C SER A 132 10.95 -11.02 -10.31
N GLN A 133 10.54 -11.84 -11.27
CA GLN A 133 9.88 -13.12 -11.02
C GLN A 133 10.87 -14.29 -10.82
N GLU A 134 12.18 -14.04 -10.96
CA GLU A 134 13.25 -15.03 -10.75
C GLU A 134 13.61 -15.21 -9.27
N VAL A 135 13.02 -14.41 -8.40
CA VAL A 135 13.30 -14.40 -6.96
C VAL A 135 12.65 -15.61 -6.29
N ASP A 136 13.44 -16.38 -5.54
CA ASP A 136 12.90 -17.35 -4.59
C ASP A 136 12.22 -16.61 -3.43
N LEU A 137 10.90 -16.62 -3.46
CA LEU A 137 10.07 -15.88 -2.49
C LEU A 137 10.13 -16.49 -1.08
N GLN A 138 10.32 -17.79 -0.96
CA GLN A 138 10.50 -18.43 0.34
C GLN A 138 11.82 -17.99 0.95
N LEU A 139 12.92 -18.16 0.22
CA LEU A 139 14.25 -17.74 0.68
C LEU A 139 14.32 -16.25 0.97
N LEU A 140 13.69 -15.39 0.12
CA LEU A 140 13.58 -13.95 0.37
C LEU A 140 12.88 -13.67 1.70
N SER A 141 11.77 -14.37 1.96
CA SER A 141 10.98 -14.17 3.19
C SER A 141 11.72 -14.62 4.45
N GLU A 142 12.36 -15.77 4.39
CA GLU A 142 13.17 -16.33 5.50
C GLU A 142 14.35 -15.42 5.81
N THR A 143 15.06 -14.97 4.79
CA THR A 143 16.19 -14.03 4.93
C THR A 143 15.72 -12.69 5.48
N PHE A 144 14.58 -12.18 5.02
CA PHE A 144 13.99 -10.94 5.51
C PHE A 144 13.63 -11.02 7.00
N ILE A 145 12.98 -12.11 7.43
CA ILE A 145 12.64 -12.31 8.84
C ILE A 145 13.91 -12.41 9.69
N SER A 146 14.93 -13.15 9.24
CA SER A 146 16.22 -13.22 9.95
C SER A 146 16.82 -11.82 10.16
N HIS A 147 16.83 -10.98 9.12
CA HIS A 147 17.31 -9.61 9.24
C HIS A 147 16.46 -8.76 10.21
N LEU A 148 15.14 -8.94 10.23
CA LEU A 148 14.29 -8.27 11.20
C LEU A 148 14.56 -8.73 12.62
N GLU A 149 14.80 -10.01 12.84
CA GLU A 149 15.17 -10.55 14.14
C GLU A 149 16.49 -9.96 14.64
N ASP A 150 17.50 -9.89 13.77
CA ASP A 150 18.80 -9.31 14.10
C ASP A 150 18.69 -7.80 14.38
N LEU A 151 17.88 -7.09 13.60
CA LEU A 151 17.67 -5.66 13.75
C LEU A 151 16.88 -5.29 15.01
N THR A 152 15.86 -6.09 15.36
CA THR A 152 14.91 -5.76 16.42
C THR A 152 15.20 -6.47 17.73
N GLY A 153 15.98 -7.55 17.70
CA GLY A 153 16.20 -8.45 18.84
C GLY A 153 15.00 -9.34 19.17
N TYR A 154 13.88 -9.23 18.44
CA TYR A 154 12.76 -10.16 18.58
C TYR A 154 13.12 -11.52 18.02
N LYS A 155 12.44 -12.57 18.49
CA LYS A 155 12.43 -13.91 17.90
C LYS A 155 10.99 -14.24 17.52
N PHE A 156 10.67 -14.16 16.22
CA PHE A 156 9.29 -14.21 15.77
C PHE A 156 8.72 -15.61 15.72
N TYR A 157 7.46 -15.75 16.11
CA TYR A 157 6.57 -16.76 15.57
C TYR A 157 5.99 -16.21 14.27
N TRP A 158 6.26 -16.86 13.16
CA TRP A 158 5.79 -16.39 11.85
C TRP A 158 5.52 -17.53 10.89
N LEU A 159 4.61 -17.33 9.96
CA LEU A 159 4.28 -18.24 8.89
C LEU A 159 4.30 -17.52 7.56
N GLY A 160 4.66 -18.22 6.50
CA GLY A 160 4.68 -17.73 5.14
C GLY A 160 4.01 -18.69 4.16
N VAL A 161 3.47 -18.12 3.06
CA VAL A 161 2.95 -18.86 1.91
C VAL A 161 3.29 -18.09 0.64
N VAL A 162 3.69 -18.80 -0.41
CA VAL A 162 3.95 -18.22 -1.73
C VAL A 162 2.73 -18.39 -2.62
N HIS A 163 2.30 -17.30 -3.25
CA HIS A 163 1.23 -17.27 -4.23
C HIS A 163 1.79 -17.00 -5.63
N THR A 164 1.57 -17.94 -6.54
CA THR A 164 2.06 -17.88 -7.93
C THR A 164 0.94 -17.78 -8.97
N ASN A 165 -0.31 -17.74 -8.53
CA ASN A 165 -1.50 -17.73 -9.38
C ASN A 165 -1.93 -16.34 -9.89
N THR A 166 -1.13 -15.32 -9.64
CA THR A 166 -1.32 -13.96 -10.14
C THR A 166 -0.20 -13.57 -11.08
N GLU A 167 -0.42 -12.55 -11.90
CA GLU A 167 0.59 -11.98 -12.79
C GLU A 167 1.89 -11.58 -12.05
N HIS A 168 1.76 -11.21 -10.79
CA HIS A 168 2.87 -10.89 -9.91
C HIS A 168 2.92 -11.90 -8.75
N HIS A 169 3.92 -12.77 -8.78
CA HIS A 169 4.16 -13.69 -7.68
C HIS A 169 4.46 -12.92 -6.38
N HIS A 170 3.94 -13.41 -5.27
CA HIS A 170 4.13 -12.74 -3.99
C HIS A 170 4.05 -13.72 -2.82
N ALA A 171 4.68 -13.34 -1.71
CA ALA A 171 4.58 -14.06 -0.45
C ALA A 171 3.67 -13.31 0.52
N HIS A 172 2.80 -14.06 1.19
CA HIS A 172 2.07 -13.61 2.37
C HIS A 172 2.78 -14.10 3.62
N LEU A 173 3.02 -13.19 4.57
CA LEU A 173 3.55 -13.54 5.88
C LEU A 173 2.57 -13.15 6.97
N SER A 174 2.48 -13.99 8.00
CA SER A 174 1.82 -13.68 9.25
C SER A 174 2.85 -13.71 10.39
N ILE A 175 3.04 -12.58 11.06
CA ILE A 175 3.93 -12.47 12.22
C ILE A 175 3.06 -12.31 13.47
N ASN A 176 3.26 -13.16 14.46
CA ASN A 176 2.54 -13.08 15.72
C ASN A 176 2.93 -11.80 16.51
N GLY A 177 1.97 -11.22 17.21
CA GLY A 177 2.18 -10.00 17.99
C GLY A 177 2.91 -10.19 19.32
N ILE A 178 3.21 -11.43 19.69
CA ILE A 178 4.06 -11.83 20.82
C ILE A 178 5.18 -12.67 20.26
N ASP A 179 6.41 -12.35 20.59
CA ASP A 179 7.59 -13.09 20.16
C ASP A 179 7.87 -14.35 21.04
N LYS A 180 8.88 -15.14 20.69
CA LYS A 180 9.26 -16.36 21.41
C LYS A 180 9.73 -16.12 22.86
N ASN A 181 10.10 -14.87 23.17
CA ASN A 181 10.51 -14.45 24.51
C ASN A 181 9.33 -13.82 25.32
N GLY A 182 8.10 -13.87 24.79
CA GLY A 182 6.92 -13.30 25.43
C GLY A 182 6.82 -11.76 25.28
N MET A 183 7.68 -11.13 24.48
CA MET A 183 7.66 -9.69 24.28
C MET A 183 6.63 -9.28 23.23
N LYS A 184 5.94 -8.17 23.50
CA LYS A 184 5.00 -7.61 22.54
C LYS A 184 5.75 -6.98 21.36
N VAL A 185 5.52 -7.52 20.17
CA VAL A 185 6.12 -7.02 18.92
C VAL A 185 5.54 -5.64 18.58
N ARG A 186 6.42 -4.73 18.18
CA ARG A 186 6.07 -3.39 17.71
C ARG A 186 7.00 -2.97 16.58
N PHE A 187 6.42 -2.49 15.48
CA PHE A 187 7.17 -1.94 14.36
C PHE A 187 6.87 -0.44 14.23
N PRO A 188 7.88 0.43 14.36
CA PRO A 188 7.73 1.86 14.07
C PRO A 188 7.29 2.09 12.62
N LYS A 189 6.46 3.11 12.39
CA LYS A 189 5.90 3.42 11.06
C LYS A 189 6.99 3.66 10.02
N ASP A 190 8.07 4.34 10.41
CA ASP A 190 9.18 4.66 9.50
C ASP A 190 9.99 3.40 9.16
N MET A 191 10.13 2.46 10.12
CA MET A 191 10.73 1.16 9.87
C MET A 191 9.96 0.37 8.79
N ILE A 192 8.62 0.36 8.86
CA ILE A 192 7.78 -0.31 7.87
C ILE A 192 7.89 0.37 6.51
N LYS A 193 7.92 1.71 6.48
CA LYS A 193 7.89 2.47 5.23
C LYS A 193 9.21 2.51 4.48
N GLU A 194 10.31 2.50 5.20
CA GLU A 194 11.66 2.73 4.66
C GLU A 194 12.56 1.53 4.87
N THR A 195 12.89 1.21 6.13
CA THR A 195 13.91 0.21 6.47
C THR A 195 13.57 -1.18 5.94
N MET A 196 12.34 -1.67 6.15
CA MET A 196 11.93 -2.99 5.68
C MET A 196 11.95 -3.10 4.14
N ARG A 197 11.59 -2.03 3.44
CA ARG A 197 11.65 -2.00 1.98
C ARG A 197 13.09 -1.98 1.47
N GLU A 198 13.96 -1.25 2.14
CA GLU A 198 15.37 -1.21 1.80
C GLU A 198 16.05 -2.56 2.03
N ILE A 199 15.78 -3.23 3.15
CA ILE A 199 16.25 -4.59 3.43
C ILE A 199 15.81 -5.54 2.32
N LEU A 200 14.51 -5.57 1.99
CA LEU A 200 13.99 -6.44 0.92
C LEU A 200 14.63 -6.13 -0.43
N SER A 201 14.79 -4.86 -0.80
CA SER A 201 15.45 -4.45 -2.04
C SER A 201 16.90 -4.91 -2.09
N ASN A 202 17.64 -4.80 -0.99
CA ASN A 202 19.02 -5.26 -0.91
C ASN A 202 19.13 -6.79 -1.01
N ILE A 203 18.30 -7.54 -0.28
CA ILE A 203 18.28 -9.01 -0.34
C ILE A 203 17.97 -9.46 -1.78
N THR A 204 16.91 -8.88 -2.38
CA THR A 204 16.52 -9.22 -3.76
C THR A 204 17.62 -8.92 -4.75
N THR A 205 18.29 -7.77 -4.62
CA THR A 205 19.42 -7.41 -5.49
C THR A 205 20.59 -8.40 -5.33
N ASN A 206 20.84 -8.88 -4.12
CA ASN A 206 21.88 -9.89 -3.88
C ASN A 206 21.51 -11.26 -4.45
N MET A 207 20.22 -11.59 -4.53
CA MET A 207 19.74 -12.87 -5.06
C MET A 207 19.81 -12.94 -6.59
N VAL A 208 19.33 -11.89 -7.27
CA VAL A 208 19.13 -11.90 -8.73
C VAL A 208 19.97 -10.87 -9.49
N GLY A 209 20.82 -10.14 -8.78
CA GLY A 209 21.64 -9.07 -9.38
C GLY A 209 20.94 -7.73 -9.48
N GLU A 210 21.69 -6.74 -9.97
CA GLU A 210 21.17 -5.39 -10.26
C GLU A 210 20.21 -5.45 -11.46
N ARG A 211 19.28 -4.51 -11.50
CA ARG A 211 18.35 -4.33 -12.63
C ARG A 211 19.12 -3.98 -13.89
N THR A 212 18.77 -4.63 -14.97
CA THR A 212 19.32 -4.33 -16.30
C THR A 212 18.77 -3.01 -16.84
N PRO A 213 19.42 -2.38 -17.84
CA PRO A 213 18.89 -1.21 -18.53
C PRO A 213 17.49 -1.45 -19.12
N GLU A 214 17.25 -2.67 -19.64
CA GLU A 214 15.97 -3.09 -20.21
C GLU A 214 14.87 -3.13 -19.16
N GLU A 215 15.10 -3.75 -18.00
CA GLU A 215 14.17 -3.78 -16.87
C GLU A 215 13.85 -2.37 -16.36
N ILE A 216 14.86 -1.48 -16.33
CA ILE A 216 14.67 -0.08 -15.97
C ILE A 216 13.79 0.64 -17.00
N ALA A 217 14.03 0.40 -18.29
CA ALA A 217 13.23 1.00 -19.37
C ALA A 217 11.76 0.53 -19.32
N GLU A 218 11.53 -0.77 -19.15
CA GLU A 218 10.19 -1.33 -18.98
C GLU A 218 9.46 -0.77 -17.76
N ALA A 219 10.15 -0.64 -16.63
CA ALA A 219 9.57 -0.05 -15.43
C ALA A 219 9.19 1.42 -15.65
N LYS A 220 9.99 2.19 -16.40
CA LYS A 220 9.64 3.56 -16.82
C LYS A 220 8.40 3.56 -17.73
N GLN A 221 8.34 2.64 -18.68
CA GLN A 221 7.18 2.51 -19.56
C GLN A 221 5.91 2.17 -18.77
N ARG A 222 5.98 1.18 -17.85
CA ARG A 222 4.84 0.86 -16.97
C ARG A 222 4.37 2.07 -16.15
N GLN A 223 5.28 2.93 -15.69
CA GLN A 223 4.90 4.17 -14.99
C GLN A 223 4.13 5.15 -15.88
N THR A 224 4.48 5.26 -17.17
CA THR A 224 3.76 6.15 -18.09
C THR A 224 2.32 5.69 -18.32
N MET A 225 2.03 4.40 -18.16
CA MET A 225 0.71 3.80 -18.34
C MET A 225 -0.04 3.53 -17.04
N ALA A 226 0.50 3.94 -15.91
CA ALA A 226 -0.09 3.64 -14.61
C ALA A 226 -1.39 4.42 -14.36
N LYS A 227 -2.47 3.72 -13.96
CA LYS A 227 -3.76 4.33 -13.54
C LYS A 227 -3.68 4.88 -12.11
N ARG A 228 -2.67 5.68 -11.82
CA ARG A 228 -2.45 6.34 -10.52
C ARG A 228 -1.56 7.55 -10.71
N TRP A 229 -1.53 8.44 -9.72
CA TRP A 229 -0.59 9.56 -9.70
C TRP A 229 0.86 9.08 -9.72
N THR A 230 1.66 9.65 -10.62
CA THR A 230 3.07 9.32 -10.83
C THR A 230 3.95 10.56 -10.74
N ASN A 231 5.26 10.39 -10.76
CA ASN A 231 6.20 11.50 -10.84
C ASN A 231 6.08 12.28 -12.17
N TYR A 232 5.66 11.61 -13.25
CA TYR A 232 5.38 12.31 -14.52
C TYR A 232 4.19 13.25 -14.40
N ASP A 233 3.17 12.90 -13.63
CA ASP A 233 2.01 13.75 -13.40
C ASP A 233 2.37 15.01 -12.61
N GLU A 234 3.28 14.91 -11.63
CA GLU A 234 3.82 16.05 -10.91
C GLU A 234 4.57 17.01 -11.84
N GLN A 235 5.39 16.45 -12.76
CA GLN A 235 6.11 17.24 -13.75
C GLN A 235 5.15 17.92 -14.73
N LEU A 236 4.15 17.19 -15.24
CA LEU A 236 3.15 17.72 -16.17
C LEU A 236 2.30 18.82 -15.54
N LYS A 237 1.91 18.65 -14.26
CA LYS A 237 1.16 19.67 -13.51
C LYS A 237 1.93 20.99 -13.36
N ALA A 238 3.25 20.91 -13.25
CA ALA A 238 4.12 22.09 -13.14
C ALA A 238 4.31 22.85 -14.47
N MET A 239 3.80 22.32 -15.59
CA MET A 239 3.88 22.94 -16.91
C MET A 239 2.74 23.94 -17.12
N PRO A 240 2.85 24.84 -18.15
CA PRO A 240 1.76 25.72 -18.53
C PRO A 240 0.47 24.96 -18.88
N GLU A 241 -0.68 25.62 -18.74
CA GLU A 241 -2.00 25.04 -19.05
C GLU A 241 -2.07 24.41 -20.44
N LYS A 242 -1.42 25.03 -21.45
CA LYS A 242 -1.21 24.44 -22.78
C LYS A 242 0.20 23.91 -22.91
N ILE A 243 0.35 22.62 -22.87
CA ILE A 243 1.63 21.91 -22.91
C ILE A 243 2.01 21.67 -24.38
N PHE A 244 3.10 22.27 -24.85
CA PHE A 244 3.57 22.11 -26.22
C PHE A 244 4.40 20.84 -26.37
N VAL A 245 4.08 19.98 -27.34
CA VAL A 245 4.70 18.67 -27.56
C VAL A 245 6.23 18.72 -27.67
N LYS A 246 6.78 19.77 -28.31
CA LYS A 246 8.23 19.89 -28.49
C LYS A 246 9.02 20.13 -27.20
N ASN A 247 8.35 20.53 -26.12
CA ASN A 247 8.97 20.77 -24.81
C ASN A 247 9.01 19.51 -23.93
N LEU A 248 8.53 18.37 -24.44
CA LEU A 248 8.38 17.12 -23.69
C LEU A 248 9.48 16.13 -24.03
N ASN A 249 9.97 15.41 -23.01
CA ASN A 249 10.71 14.19 -23.24
C ASN A 249 9.75 13.03 -23.62
N GLN A 250 10.31 11.92 -24.11
CA GLN A 250 9.52 10.80 -24.59
C GLN A 250 8.60 10.21 -23.50
N SER A 251 9.06 10.10 -22.27
CA SER A 251 8.26 9.55 -21.15
C SER A 251 7.08 10.47 -20.80
N GLN A 252 7.28 11.78 -20.79
CA GLN A 252 6.23 12.76 -20.57
C GLN A 252 5.19 12.73 -21.71
N LEU A 253 5.65 12.60 -22.96
CA LEU A 253 4.77 12.46 -24.10
C LEU A 253 3.94 11.17 -24.03
N ASN A 254 4.58 10.04 -23.73
CA ASN A 254 3.89 8.76 -23.54
C ASN A 254 2.85 8.86 -22.42
N ARG A 255 3.19 9.56 -21.31
CA ARG A 255 2.25 9.78 -20.20
C ARG A 255 1.04 10.60 -20.66
N LEU A 256 1.23 11.70 -21.39
CA LEU A 256 0.12 12.52 -21.89
C LEU A 256 -0.75 11.77 -22.91
N GLN A 257 -0.14 10.96 -23.76
CA GLN A 257 -0.89 10.08 -24.66
C GLN A 257 -1.77 9.12 -23.88
N PHE A 258 -1.22 8.45 -22.87
CA PHE A 258 -2.00 7.58 -21.99
C PHE A 258 -3.11 8.33 -21.25
N LEU A 259 -2.81 9.49 -20.67
CA LEU A 259 -3.80 10.33 -19.99
C LEU A 259 -4.94 10.74 -20.94
N SER A 260 -4.64 10.96 -22.23
CA SER A 260 -5.67 11.24 -23.23
C SER A 260 -6.59 10.05 -23.48
N THR A 261 -6.07 8.82 -23.47
CA THR A 261 -6.90 7.61 -23.65
C THR A 261 -7.88 7.39 -22.50
N ILE A 262 -7.56 7.90 -21.31
CA ILE A 262 -8.39 7.79 -20.12
C ILE A 262 -9.12 9.10 -19.77
N GLY A 263 -9.21 10.06 -20.68
CA GLY A 263 -9.96 11.30 -20.51
C GLY A 263 -9.36 12.32 -19.53
N MET A 264 -8.11 12.09 -19.09
CA MET A 264 -7.41 12.99 -18.15
C MET A 264 -6.53 14.03 -18.84
N ALA A 265 -6.41 13.97 -20.15
CA ALA A 265 -5.82 15.01 -20.99
C ALA A 265 -6.56 15.11 -22.33
N LYS A 266 -6.50 16.27 -22.96
CA LYS A 266 -7.04 16.53 -24.31
C LYS A 266 -5.93 17.03 -25.20
N LYS A 267 -5.81 16.40 -26.40
CA LYS A 267 -4.88 16.84 -27.42
C LYS A 267 -5.58 17.81 -28.38
N ASP A 268 -4.93 18.93 -28.67
CA ASP A 268 -5.36 19.93 -29.67
C ASP A 268 -4.14 20.32 -30.51
N GLY A 269 -4.04 19.76 -31.72
CA GLY A 269 -2.90 19.93 -32.61
C GLY A 269 -1.58 19.51 -31.96
N PHE A 270 -0.69 20.48 -31.75
CA PHE A 270 0.62 20.30 -31.08
C PHE A 270 0.58 20.56 -29.58
N PHE A 271 -0.58 20.77 -29.01
CA PHE A 271 -0.75 21.08 -27.59
C PHE A 271 -1.56 20.00 -26.88
N TYR A 272 -1.30 19.88 -25.58
CA TYR A 272 -2.12 19.12 -24.64
C TYR A 272 -2.62 20.06 -23.54
N SER A 273 -3.82 19.79 -23.05
CA SER A 273 -4.36 20.36 -21.82
C SER A 273 -4.77 19.25 -20.88
N LEU A 274 -4.50 19.42 -19.57
CA LEU A 274 -4.91 18.45 -18.56
C LEU A 274 -6.38 18.71 -18.14
N ASN A 275 -7.08 17.65 -17.78
CA ASN A 275 -8.41 17.77 -17.19
C ASN A 275 -8.29 18.56 -15.87
N PRO A 276 -9.20 19.51 -15.55
CA PRO A 276 -9.19 20.24 -14.27
C PRO A 276 -9.14 19.34 -13.04
N ASP A 277 -9.82 18.18 -13.08
CA ASP A 277 -9.88 17.21 -11.98
C ASP A 277 -8.74 16.18 -12.02
N PHE A 278 -7.80 16.30 -12.96
CA PHE A 278 -6.73 15.34 -13.21
C PHE A 278 -5.97 14.88 -11.96
N GLU A 279 -5.58 15.83 -11.11
CA GLU A 279 -4.81 15.52 -9.91
C GLU A 279 -5.62 14.71 -8.90
N GLU A 280 -6.84 15.18 -8.63
CA GLU A 280 -7.75 14.53 -7.69
C GLU A 280 -8.10 13.12 -8.16
N VAL A 281 -8.50 12.98 -9.43
CA VAL A 281 -8.89 11.71 -10.02
C VAL A 281 -7.74 10.70 -10.02
N MET A 282 -6.52 11.11 -10.45
CA MET A 282 -5.38 10.19 -10.49
C MET A 282 -4.88 9.79 -9.10
N LYS A 283 -4.95 10.70 -8.11
CA LYS A 283 -4.64 10.38 -6.72
C LYS A 283 -5.69 9.44 -6.10
N ALA A 284 -6.97 9.69 -6.36
CA ALA A 284 -8.07 8.85 -5.90
C ALA A 284 -8.01 7.46 -6.55
N THR A 285 -7.77 7.38 -7.85
CA THR A 285 -7.63 6.11 -8.59
C THR A 285 -6.48 5.24 -8.05
N GLY A 286 -5.36 5.86 -7.67
CA GLY A 286 -4.24 5.13 -7.06
C GLY A 286 -4.51 4.64 -5.65
N ARG A 287 -5.58 5.10 -5.02
CA ARG A 287 -5.95 4.78 -3.63
C ARG A 287 -7.19 3.91 -3.53
N TYR A 288 -8.14 4.11 -4.44
CA TYR A 288 -9.45 3.49 -4.43
C TYR A 288 -9.71 2.82 -5.77
N ASN A 289 -9.97 1.53 -5.71
CA ASN A 289 -10.28 0.74 -6.89
C ASN A 289 -11.57 1.26 -7.56
N LEU A 290 -11.64 1.14 -8.88
CA LEU A 290 -12.77 1.55 -9.71
C LEU A 290 -13.11 3.06 -9.67
N TYR A 291 -12.36 3.90 -8.95
CA TYR A 291 -12.67 5.33 -8.90
C TYR A 291 -12.68 5.98 -10.29
N LEU A 292 -11.64 5.75 -11.09
CA LEU A 292 -11.55 6.28 -12.46
C LEU A 292 -12.70 5.78 -13.35
N GLU A 293 -13.03 4.49 -13.24
CA GLU A 293 -14.10 3.89 -14.03
C GLU A 293 -15.46 4.49 -13.67
N GLU A 294 -15.70 4.74 -12.41
CA GLU A 294 -16.92 5.40 -11.95
C GLU A 294 -16.94 6.89 -12.29
N TYR A 295 -15.79 7.57 -12.27
CA TYR A 295 -15.67 8.95 -12.71
C TYR A 295 -16.04 9.11 -14.19
N LEU A 296 -15.58 8.17 -15.03
CA LEU A 296 -15.81 8.22 -16.49
C LEU A 296 -17.22 7.79 -16.91
N LYS A 297 -17.96 7.04 -16.07
CA LYS A 297 -19.29 6.47 -16.44
C LYS A 297 -20.45 7.42 -16.27
N SER A 298 -20.28 8.57 -15.64
CA SER A 298 -21.40 9.35 -15.14
C SER A 298 -21.60 10.69 -15.86
N ASP A 299 -22.84 11.01 -16.05
CA ASP A 299 -23.40 12.33 -16.41
C ASP A 299 -23.39 13.34 -15.24
N LEU A 300 -23.21 12.86 -14.00
CA LEU A 300 -23.01 13.66 -12.80
C LEU A 300 -21.57 13.60 -12.33
N PRO A 301 -20.98 14.72 -11.88
CA PRO A 301 -19.62 14.74 -11.38
C PRO A 301 -19.46 13.78 -10.18
N LEU A 302 -18.38 13.01 -10.17
CA LEU A 302 -18.00 12.15 -9.06
C LEU A 302 -16.96 12.88 -8.20
N LYS A 303 -17.23 13.01 -6.92
CA LYS A 303 -16.31 13.57 -5.93
C LYS A 303 -15.94 12.55 -4.88
N LEU A 304 -14.75 12.70 -4.32
CA LEU A 304 -14.34 11.92 -3.17
C LEU A 304 -14.94 12.53 -1.90
N PHE A 305 -15.45 11.70 -0.99
CA PHE A 305 -15.96 12.17 0.29
C PHE A 305 -14.84 12.70 1.18
N GLU A 306 -14.93 13.98 1.56
CA GLU A 306 -13.94 14.66 2.38
C GLU A 306 -14.29 14.73 3.86
N GLY A 307 -15.48 14.27 4.23
CA GLY A 307 -16.00 14.28 5.60
C GLY A 307 -17.30 15.08 5.74
N GLY A 308 -17.81 15.14 6.96
CA GLY A 308 -19.08 15.79 7.28
C GLY A 308 -20.27 14.83 7.23
N ASN A 309 -21.47 15.40 7.33
CA ASN A 309 -22.72 14.64 7.28
C ASN A 309 -23.25 14.59 5.85
N ILE A 310 -23.62 13.42 5.40
CA ILE A 310 -24.17 13.25 4.07
C ILE A 310 -25.40 12.34 4.09
N THR A 311 -26.40 12.69 3.31
CA THR A 311 -27.58 11.87 3.06
C THR A 311 -27.80 11.75 1.57
N GLY A 312 -28.01 10.53 1.11
CA GLY A 312 -28.31 10.29 -0.30
C GLY A 312 -28.71 8.84 -0.58
N LYS A 313 -29.16 8.61 -1.81
CA LYS A 313 -29.50 7.27 -2.27
C LYS A 313 -28.23 6.54 -2.68
N VAL A 314 -28.05 5.32 -2.20
CA VAL A 314 -26.92 4.47 -2.62
C VAL A 314 -27.13 4.06 -4.08
N ASP A 315 -26.22 4.49 -4.92
CA ASP A 315 -26.17 4.22 -6.36
C ASP A 315 -25.44 2.90 -6.63
N LYS A 316 -24.35 2.65 -5.87
CA LYS A 316 -23.53 1.46 -6.03
C LYS A 316 -22.82 1.08 -4.74
N VAL A 317 -22.65 -0.21 -4.54
CA VAL A 317 -21.76 -0.79 -3.52
C VAL A 317 -20.56 -1.40 -4.21
N ILE A 318 -19.36 -1.08 -3.72
CA ILE A 318 -18.08 -1.60 -4.19
C ILE A 318 -17.50 -2.42 -3.06
N SER A 319 -17.47 -3.73 -3.25
CA SER A 319 -16.84 -4.67 -2.31
C SER A 319 -16.02 -5.65 -3.12
N PHE A 320 -14.72 -5.76 -2.82
CA PHE A 320 -13.81 -6.58 -3.61
C PHE A 320 -13.51 -7.92 -2.97
N ASP A 321 -13.33 -7.93 -1.67
CA ASP A 321 -12.97 -9.14 -0.93
C ASP A 321 -13.44 -9.00 0.52
N LYS A 322 -14.09 -10.05 1.01
CA LYS A 322 -14.51 -10.12 2.41
C LYS A 322 -13.34 -10.07 3.40
N ASP A 323 -12.16 -10.45 2.96
CA ASP A 323 -10.94 -10.47 3.77
C ASP A 323 -10.09 -9.20 3.58
N GLU A 324 -10.30 -8.44 2.49
CA GLU A 324 -9.66 -7.15 2.19
C GLU A 324 -10.64 -5.97 2.25
N SER A 325 -11.50 -5.97 3.23
CA SER A 325 -12.59 -4.99 3.41
C SER A 325 -12.18 -3.52 3.60
N TRP A 326 -10.89 -3.20 3.58
CA TRP A 326 -10.42 -1.79 3.56
C TRP A 326 -10.57 -1.12 2.18
N ASN A 327 -10.89 -1.86 1.14
CA ASN A 327 -11.14 -1.36 -0.21
C ASN A 327 -12.64 -1.22 -0.52
N ASP A 328 -13.50 -1.49 0.45
CA ASP A 328 -14.94 -1.31 0.28
C ASP A 328 -15.28 0.17 0.13
N ALA A 329 -16.27 0.45 -0.68
CA ALA A 329 -16.81 1.79 -0.85
C ALA A 329 -18.29 1.75 -1.20
N ILE A 330 -18.96 2.86 -1.01
CA ILE A 330 -20.30 3.11 -1.55
C ILE A 330 -20.26 4.40 -2.38
N ILE A 331 -21.10 4.44 -3.40
CA ILE A 331 -21.37 5.66 -4.16
C ILE A 331 -22.76 6.12 -3.81
N ILE A 332 -22.87 7.31 -3.29
CA ILE A 332 -24.15 7.98 -3.02
C ILE A 332 -24.43 8.95 -4.16
N ARG A 333 -25.68 8.94 -4.64
CA ARG A 333 -26.19 9.93 -5.59
C ARG A 333 -27.00 10.99 -4.85
N THR A 334 -26.68 12.24 -5.10
CA THR A 334 -27.47 13.43 -4.74
C THR A 334 -28.12 14.02 -6.00
N ASN A 335 -28.78 15.16 -5.89
CA ASN A 335 -29.39 15.82 -7.05
C ASN A 335 -28.36 16.43 -8.02
N SER A 336 -27.13 16.75 -7.56
CA SER A 336 -26.12 17.48 -8.32
C SER A 336 -24.83 16.70 -8.55
N GLU A 337 -24.56 15.67 -7.78
CA GLU A 337 -23.29 14.97 -7.81
C GLU A 337 -23.40 13.54 -7.30
N ARG A 338 -22.39 12.74 -7.62
CA ARG A 338 -22.12 11.42 -7.05
C ARG A 338 -20.94 11.54 -6.09
N ILE A 339 -21.00 10.83 -4.97
CA ILE A 339 -19.96 10.92 -3.93
C ILE A 339 -19.45 9.51 -3.65
N TYR A 340 -18.16 9.32 -3.90
CA TYR A 340 -17.44 8.09 -3.59
C TYR A 340 -16.99 8.11 -2.14
N ILE A 341 -17.49 7.17 -1.34
CA ILE A 341 -17.25 7.09 0.09
C ILE A 341 -16.50 5.81 0.40
N PRO A 342 -15.19 5.86 0.69
CA PRO A 342 -14.45 4.70 1.15
C PRO A 342 -14.96 4.25 2.51
N ILE A 343 -15.20 2.95 2.67
CA ILE A 343 -15.72 2.37 3.92
C ILE A 343 -14.76 1.28 4.39
N PHE A 344 -14.39 1.35 5.64
CA PHE A 344 -13.58 0.32 6.26
C PHE A 344 -14.48 -0.76 6.86
N GLN A 345 -14.39 -1.96 6.30
CA GLN A 345 -15.18 -3.13 6.73
C GLN A 345 -16.70 -2.92 6.58
N LEU A 346 -17.17 -2.86 5.34
CA LEU A 346 -18.59 -2.85 5.04
C LEU A 346 -19.19 -4.24 5.35
N HIS A 347 -20.13 -4.29 6.29
CA HIS A 347 -20.81 -5.51 6.70
C HIS A 347 -22.34 -5.40 6.53
N LEU A 348 -22.80 -4.51 5.65
CA LEU A 348 -24.23 -4.33 5.35
C LEU A 348 -24.53 -4.85 3.96
N ASP A 349 -25.45 -5.80 3.90
CA ASP A 349 -25.96 -6.32 2.64
C ASP A 349 -27.13 -5.46 2.12
N ASN A 350 -27.33 -5.50 0.80
CA ASN A 350 -28.49 -4.88 0.12
C ASN A 350 -28.65 -3.37 0.38
N LEU A 351 -27.58 -2.61 0.33
CA LEU A 351 -27.63 -1.14 0.48
C LEU A 351 -28.05 -0.42 -0.80
N GLU A 352 -27.80 -0.98 -1.98
CA GLU A 352 -28.12 -0.36 -3.26
C GLU A 352 -29.61 0.02 -3.35
N GLY A 353 -29.89 1.21 -3.82
CA GLY A 353 -31.23 1.77 -3.91
C GLY A 353 -31.82 2.32 -2.60
N LYS A 354 -31.20 2.04 -1.45
CA LYS A 354 -31.64 2.60 -0.15
C LYS A 354 -31.11 4.01 0.05
N THR A 355 -31.86 4.83 0.78
CA THR A 355 -31.35 6.13 1.26
C THR A 355 -30.63 5.90 2.58
N ILE A 356 -29.41 6.41 2.66
CA ILE A 356 -28.59 6.34 3.86
C ILE A 356 -28.19 7.72 4.32
N HIS A 357 -27.93 7.82 5.61
CA HIS A 357 -27.30 8.96 6.26
C HIS A 357 -25.97 8.50 6.86
N ILE A 358 -24.92 9.24 6.60
CA ILE A 358 -23.63 9.04 7.22
C ILE A 358 -23.36 10.22 8.12
N ASP A 359 -23.14 9.92 9.39
CA ASP A 359 -22.88 10.89 10.44
C ASP A 359 -21.38 10.81 10.78
N ASN A 360 -20.61 11.75 10.24
CA ASN A 360 -19.16 11.84 10.49
C ASN A 360 -18.84 13.02 11.41
N VAL A 361 -19.32 12.94 12.64
CA VAL A 361 -19.26 14.03 13.63
C VAL A 361 -17.85 14.35 14.14
N ALA A 362 -16.89 13.47 13.98
CA ALA A 362 -15.53 13.73 14.44
C ALA A 362 -14.71 14.45 13.37
N GLY A 363 -14.67 15.75 13.43
CA GLY A 363 -13.86 16.61 12.58
C GLY A 363 -12.41 16.18 12.48
N GLY A 364 -12.08 15.52 11.39
CA GLY A 364 -10.73 15.11 11.03
C GLY A 364 -10.75 14.31 9.74
N THR A 365 -10.06 14.82 8.75
CA THR A 365 -9.86 14.27 7.40
C THR A 365 -9.27 12.85 7.34
N ASN A 366 -9.12 12.16 8.49
CA ASN A 366 -8.44 10.87 8.61
C ASN A 366 -9.25 9.76 9.32
N ARG A 367 -10.54 9.98 9.59
CA ARG A 367 -11.35 8.91 10.18
C ARG A 367 -11.90 8.01 9.08
N ASN A 368 -11.53 6.74 9.12
CA ASN A 368 -12.16 5.73 8.27
C ASN A 368 -13.64 5.60 8.65
N ILE A 369 -14.51 5.75 7.66
CA ILE A 369 -15.94 5.46 7.82
C ILE A 369 -16.12 3.96 7.95
N THR A 370 -16.94 3.56 8.90
CA THR A 370 -17.26 2.15 9.17
C THR A 370 -18.76 1.91 9.01
N THR A 371 -19.16 0.66 9.00
CA THR A 371 -20.58 0.27 8.99
C THR A 371 -21.41 0.94 10.09
N LYS A 372 -20.79 1.25 11.24
CA LYS A 372 -21.48 1.88 12.38
C LYS A 372 -21.86 3.35 12.12
N ASP A 373 -21.21 3.98 11.18
CA ASP A 373 -21.45 5.39 10.81
C ASP A 373 -22.60 5.51 9.80
N ILE A 374 -23.12 4.36 9.27
CA ILE A 374 -24.15 4.30 8.24
C ILE A 374 -25.51 4.03 8.89
N LYS A 375 -26.48 4.92 8.65
CA LYS A 375 -27.87 4.76 9.07
C LYS A 375 -28.76 4.70 7.84
N ILE A 376 -29.57 3.62 7.72
CA ILE A 376 -30.60 3.55 6.68
C ILE A 376 -31.76 4.42 7.12
N VAL A 377 -32.15 5.38 6.27
CA VAL A 377 -33.22 6.33 6.57
C VAL A 377 -34.39 6.18 5.60
N ASN A 378 -35.61 6.40 6.12
CA ASN A 378 -36.79 6.44 5.26
C ASN A 378 -36.92 7.84 4.67
N PRO A 379 -36.91 8.00 3.33
CA PRO A 379 -36.92 9.32 2.69
C PRO A 379 -38.15 10.19 3.08
N MET A 380 -39.30 9.59 3.36
CA MET A 380 -40.50 10.32 3.76
C MET A 380 -40.42 10.98 5.16
N LYS A 381 -39.58 10.48 6.05
CA LYS A 381 -39.40 11.07 7.39
C LYS A 381 -38.38 12.23 7.39
N PHE A 382 -37.46 12.24 6.44
CA PHE A 382 -36.36 13.23 6.41
C PHE A 382 -36.82 14.57 5.86
N GLN A 383 -37.75 14.62 4.90
CA GLN A 383 -38.29 15.88 4.39
C GLN A 383 -39.09 16.67 5.44
N LYS A 384 -39.69 15.99 6.42
CA LYS A 384 -40.46 16.67 7.51
C LYS A 384 -39.57 17.25 8.61
N SER A 385 -38.30 16.92 8.71
CA SER A 385 -37.38 17.45 9.73
C SER A 385 -36.61 18.72 9.26
N ILE A 386 -36.60 18.99 7.95
CA ILE A 386 -35.95 20.18 7.36
C ILE A 386 -36.93 21.34 7.21
N SER A 387 -38.23 21.07 7.34
CA SER A 387 -39.31 22.09 7.24
C SER A 387 -39.87 22.54 8.59
N ARG A 388 -39.11 22.38 9.67
CA ARG A 388 -39.43 22.93 11.00
C ARG A 388 -38.34 23.85 11.51
#